data_d57e6ea29d8851a373ee875baa244ba7
#
_entry.id   d57e6ea29d8851a373ee875baa244ba7
#
_cell.length_a   1.000
_cell.length_b   1.000
_cell.length_c   1.000
_cell.angle_alpha   90.00
_cell.angle_beta   90.00
_cell.angle_gamma   90.00
#
_symmetry.space_group_name_H-M   'P 1'
#
loop_
_entity.id
_entity.type
_entity.pdbx_description
1 polymer ?
#
loop_
_entity_poly.entity_id
_entity_poly.type
_entity_poly.pdbx_seq_one_letter_code
_entity_poly.pdbx_strand_id
1 'polypeptide(L)'
;RVFVIGYGAATPLGRTFPETWERAVRGEAGFRKVTRCRVESPCNVVGEIPDWDPLALEFVDAKEVYNWDAAFVILTMAVCREALAHARLPMDGETAPRTACLIGSAINGVDSFRTAMLRFQEKGALKISPYLLPNLCANLPSGKAGMLLGFTGPVFSPQGACASGNHAIGIGSRMIRDGDCDFVLAGGVDTPILPEIIHGFANMNATVKVLPGDRAYEDAAQASRPFSVDRRGFVVSEGAGVVVLAAEEMIARYGLQARAEV
;
A
#
# COMPACT_ATOMS: atom_id res chain seq x y z
N ARG A 1 11.29 17.84 -17.04
CA ARG A 1 10.44 16.65 -17.20
C ARG A 1 10.62 15.75 -16.00
N VAL A 2 9.65 14.87 -15.72
CA VAL A 2 9.67 13.95 -14.59
C VAL A 2 9.49 12.52 -15.10
N PHE A 3 10.28 11.60 -14.59
CA PHE A 3 10.25 10.21 -15.00
C PHE A 3 10.15 9.25 -13.82
N VAL A 4 9.46 8.13 -14.03
CA VAL A 4 9.55 6.97 -13.16
C VAL A 4 10.86 6.26 -13.44
N ILE A 5 11.65 6.02 -12.39
CA ILE A 5 12.93 5.30 -12.45
C ILE A 5 12.93 3.98 -11.67
N GLY A 6 11.99 3.81 -10.76
CA GLY A 6 11.84 2.60 -9.95
C GLY A 6 10.41 2.39 -9.51
N TYR A 7 10.08 1.17 -9.13
CA TYR A 7 8.77 0.79 -8.64
C TYR A 7 8.86 -0.42 -7.70
N GLY A 8 7.89 -0.51 -6.80
CA GLY A 8 7.67 -1.64 -5.93
C GLY A 8 6.19 -1.83 -5.68
N ALA A 9 5.74 -3.07 -5.53
CA ALA A 9 4.34 -3.37 -5.25
C ALA A 9 4.19 -4.69 -4.51
N ALA A 10 3.19 -4.74 -3.62
CA ALA A 10 2.67 -5.97 -3.08
C ALA A 10 1.14 -5.93 -3.16
N THR A 11 0.55 -6.94 -3.79
CA THR A 11 -0.85 -6.96 -4.18
C THR A 11 -1.44 -8.37 -3.99
N PRO A 12 -2.77 -8.56 -4.15
CA PRO A 12 -3.35 -9.89 -4.18
C PRO A 12 -2.83 -10.82 -5.29
N LEU A 13 -2.12 -10.28 -6.28
CA LEU A 13 -1.47 -11.06 -7.33
C LEU A 13 -0.05 -11.50 -6.96
N GLY A 14 0.64 -10.82 -6.05
CA GLY A 14 2.01 -11.16 -5.70
C GLY A 14 2.55 -10.26 -4.58
N ARG A 15 3.61 -10.73 -3.91
CA ARG A 15 4.26 -10.02 -2.80
C ARG A 15 5.31 -9.01 -3.26
N THR A 16 5.68 -9.08 -4.55
CA THR A 16 6.63 -8.19 -5.20
C THR A 16 6.05 -7.63 -6.50
N PHE A 17 6.65 -6.58 -7.05
CA PHE A 17 6.23 -6.05 -8.35
C PHE A 17 6.39 -7.06 -9.49
N PRO A 18 7.53 -7.79 -9.62
CA PRO A 18 7.67 -8.80 -10.67
C PRO A 18 6.57 -9.87 -10.64
N GLU A 19 6.27 -10.44 -9.47
CA GLU A 19 5.19 -11.42 -9.31
C GLU A 19 3.84 -10.83 -9.71
N THR A 20 3.54 -9.63 -9.21
CA THR A 20 2.30 -8.91 -9.53
C THR A 20 2.16 -8.68 -11.01
N TRP A 21 3.22 -8.18 -11.66
CA TRP A 21 3.23 -7.86 -13.08
C TRP A 21 3.06 -9.09 -13.96
N GLU A 22 3.82 -10.16 -13.68
CA GLU A 22 3.75 -11.41 -14.45
C GLU A 22 2.33 -11.98 -14.44
N ARG A 23 1.69 -12.02 -13.28
CA ARG A 23 0.32 -12.54 -13.14
C ARG A 23 -0.72 -11.59 -13.73
N ALA A 24 -0.53 -10.27 -13.60
CA ALA A 24 -1.41 -9.28 -14.20
C ALA A 24 -1.40 -9.38 -15.75
N VAL A 25 -0.22 -9.54 -16.36
CA VAL A 25 -0.09 -9.69 -17.83
C VAL A 25 -0.76 -10.98 -18.33
N ARG A 26 -0.78 -12.04 -17.50
CA ARG A 26 -1.53 -13.27 -17.82
C ARG A 26 -3.06 -13.14 -17.63
N GLY A 27 -3.55 -11.98 -17.16
CA GLY A 27 -4.97 -11.75 -16.90
C GLY A 27 -5.49 -12.47 -15.65
N GLU A 28 -4.61 -12.84 -14.74
CA GLU A 28 -5.02 -13.47 -13.48
C GLU A 28 -5.71 -12.44 -12.55
N ALA A 29 -6.67 -12.90 -11.76
CA ALA A 29 -7.33 -12.10 -10.73
C ALA A 29 -6.92 -12.59 -9.33
N GLY A 30 -6.56 -11.66 -8.45
CA GLY A 30 -6.13 -11.98 -7.07
C GLY A 30 -7.27 -12.10 -6.06
N PHE A 31 -8.53 -12.23 -6.50
CA PHE A 31 -9.69 -12.30 -5.60
C PHE A 31 -9.96 -13.73 -5.13
N ARG A 32 -10.34 -13.85 -3.85
CA ARG A 32 -10.64 -15.12 -3.21
C ARG A 32 -11.68 -14.93 -2.11
N LYS A 33 -12.28 -16.04 -1.63
CA LYS A 33 -13.03 -15.99 -0.38
C LYS A 33 -12.08 -15.60 0.76
N VAL A 34 -12.53 -14.70 1.63
CA VAL A 34 -11.72 -14.23 2.77
C VAL A 34 -11.27 -15.39 3.65
N THR A 35 -9.99 -15.41 4.00
CA THR A 35 -9.39 -16.49 4.80
C THR A 35 -8.92 -16.02 6.18
N ARG A 36 -8.50 -14.76 6.31
CA ARG A 36 -7.87 -14.23 7.52
C ARG A 36 -8.85 -13.76 8.60
N CYS A 37 -10.12 -13.60 8.28
CA CYS A 37 -11.13 -13.21 9.24
C CYS A 37 -12.49 -13.82 8.92
N ARG A 38 -13.37 -13.90 9.94
CA ARG A 38 -14.74 -14.36 9.75
C ARG A 38 -15.61 -13.21 9.26
N VAL A 39 -16.27 -13.39 8.14
CA VAL A 39 -17.24 -12.46 7.55
C VAL A 39 -18.60 -13.13 7.43
N GLU A 40 -19.60 -12.62 8.17
CA GLU A 40 -20.97 -13.12 8.19
C GLU A 40 -21.84 -12.39 7.17
N SER A 41 -21.40 -12.34 5.92
CA SER A 41 -22.05 -11.60 4.85
C SER A 41 -21.78 -12.29 3.51
N PRO A 42 -22.69 -12.19 2.54
CA PRO A 42 -22.39 -12.61 1.17
C PRO A 42 -21.30 -11.75 0.50
N CYS A 43 -20.84 -10.64 1.12
CA CYS A 43 -19.71 -9.83 0.66
C CYS A 43 -18.38 -10.38 1.19
N ASN A 44 -18.11 -11.65 0.98
CA ASN A 44 -16.98 -12.40 1.55
C ASN A 44 -15.85 -12.69 0.55
N VAL A 45 -15.90 -12.11 -0.64
CA VAL A 45 -14.79 -12.15 -1.61
C VAL A 45 -13.95 -10.88 -1.43
N VAL A 46 -12.65 -11.07 -1.31
CA VAL A 46 -11.65 -10.01 -1.05
C VAL A 46 -10.38 -10.23 -1.88
N GLY A 47 -9.55 -9.21 -1.95
CA GLY A 47 -8.19 -9.31 -2.48
C GLY A 47 -7.19 -9.34 -1.32
N GLU A 48 -6.84 -10.53 -0.84
CA GLU A 48 -5.79 -10.75 0.16
C GLU A 48 -4.44 -10.95 -0.53
N ILE A 49 -3.38 -10.35 0.01
CA ILE A 49 -2.01 -10.69 -0.40
C ILE A 49 -1.75 -12.16 -0.05
N PRO A 50 -1.25 -12.97 -1.01
CA PRO A 50 -0.99 -14.39 -0.77
C PRO A 50 -0.03 -14.62 0.39
N ASP A 51 -0.33 -15.63 1.22
CA ASP A 51 0.55 -16.09 2.31
C ASP A 51 1.07 -14.92 3.15
N TRP A 52 0.14 -14.08 3.64
CA TRP A 52 0.47 -12.92 4.44
C TRP A 52 1.24 -13.31 5.70
N ASP A 53 2.54 -13.27 5.58
CA ASP A 53 3.48 -13.27 6.69
C ASP A 53 4.38 -12.04 6.51
N PRO A 54 4.37 -11.07 7.43
CA PRO A 54 5.26 -9.92 7.34
C PRO A 54 6.73 -10.28 7.17
N LEU A 55 7.17 -11.38 7.78
CA LEU A 55 8.56 -11.87 7.67
C LEU A 55 8.86 -12.53 6.31
N ALA A 56 7.84 -12.96 5.59
CA ALA A 56 7.97 -13.50 4.24
C ALA A 56 8.07 -12.41 3.16
N LEU A 57 7.89 -11.14 3.52
CA LEU A 57 8.13 -10.02 2.62
C LEU A 57 9.62 -9.80 2.46
N GLU A 58 10.11 -9.87 1.24
CA GLU A 58 11.54 -9.92 0.90
C GLU A 58 12.34 -8.73 1.45
N PHE A 59 11.73 -7.56 1.59
CA PHE A 59 12.38 -6.32 2.01
C PHE A 59 12.03 -5.88 3.45
N VAL A 60 11.50 -6.78 4.27
CA VAL A 60 11.12 -6.47 5.67
C VAL A 60 12.01 -7.24 6.64
N ASP A 61 12.49 -6.59 7.68
CA ASP A 61 13.25 -7.24 8.75
C ASP A 61 12.39 -7.53 9.99
N ALA A 62 12.79 -8.56 10.78
CA ALA A 62 12.05 -9.01 11.95
C ALA A 62 11.91 -7.95 13.05
N LYS A 63 12.87 -7.01 13.16
CA LYS A 63 12.82 -5.93 14.14
C LYS A 63 11.75 -4.90 13.78
N GLU A 64 11.56 -4.63 12.51
CA GLU A 64 10.49 -3.75 12.03
C GLU A 64 9.12 -4.35 12.31
N VAL A 65 8.94 -5.64 12.01
CA VAL A 65 7.68 -6.36 12.31
C VAL A 65 7.38 -6.34 13.81
N TYR A 66 8.38 -6.56 14.66
CA TYR A 66 8.19 -6.56 16.11
C TYR A 66 7.84 -5.17 16.66
N ASN A 67 8.48 -4.12 16.17
CA ASN A 67 8.28 -2.76 16.69
C ASN A 67 7.01 -2.09 16.17
N TRP A 68 6.55 -2.44 14.97
CA TRP A 68 5.45 -1.78 14.28
C TRP A 68 4.33 -2.77 13.97
N ASP A 69 3.46 -2.99 14.94
CA ASP A 69 2.27 -3.84 14.84
C ASP A 69 1.17 -3.12 14.01
N ALA A 70 1.52 -2.78 12.77
CA ALA A 70 0.64 -2.11 11.80
C ALA A 70 0.96 -2.61 10.39
N ALA A 71 0.06 -3.39 9.82
CA ALA A 71 0.25 -4.05 8.54
C ALA A 71 0.58 -3.07 7.41
N PHE A 72 -0.11 -1.92 7.36
CA PHE A 72 0.13 -0.91 6.31
C PHE A 72 1.53 -0.29 6.38
N VAL A 73 2.12 -0.16 7.57
CA VAL A 73 3.51 0.34 7.74
C VAL A 73 4.51 -0.68 7.22
N ILE A 74 4.34 -1.93 7.61
CA ILE A 74 5.22 -3.03 7.19
C ILE A 74 5.19 -3.17 5.67
N LEU A 75 3.98 -3.16 5.10
CA LEU A 75 3.80 -3.25 3.65
C LEU A 75 4.44 -2.06 2.92
N THR A 76 4.31 -0.84 3.47
CA THR A 76 4.98 0.35 2.93
C THR A 76 6.50 0.16 2.89
N MET A 77 7.09 -0.35 3.97
CA MET A 77 8.55 -0.56 4.02
C MET A 77 9.02 -1.54 2.95
N ALA A 78 8.30 -2.65 2.78
CA ALA A 78 8.62 -3.65 1.77
C ALA A 78 8.65 -3.03 0.35
N VAL A 79 7.56 -2.37 -0.05
CA VAL A 79 7.45 -1.80 -1.41
C VAL A 79 8.37 -0.61 -1.64
N CYS A 80 8.66 0.21 -0.61
CA CYS A 80 9.62 1.31 -0.72
C CYS A 80 11.05 0.81 -0.92
N ARG A 81 11.46 -0.22 -0.18
CA ARG A 81 12.78 -0.86 -0.36
C ARG A 81 12.92 -1.48 -1.73
N GLU A 82 11.90 -2.21 -2.20
CA GLU A 82 11.86 -2.76 -3.55
C GLU A 82 12.00 -1.65 -4.61
N ALA A 83 11.23 -0.57 -4.48
CA ALA A 83 11.25 0.54 -5.43
C ALA A 83 12.63 1.21 -5.50
N LEU A 84 13.28 1.45 -4.37
CA LEU A 84 14.63 2.02 -4.31
C LEU A 84 15.69 1.08 -4.89
N ALA A 85 15.63 -0.21 -4.56
CA ALA A 85 16.52 -1.22 -5.11
C ALA A 85 16.40 -1.29 -6.64
N HIS A 86 15.16 -1.24 -7.14
CA HIS A 86 14.89 -1.21 -8.57
C HIS A 86 15.36 0.08 -9.25
N ALA A 87 15.20 1.24 -8.59
CA ALA A 87 15.68 2.53 -9.08
C ALA A 87 17.21 2.63 -9.12
N ARG A 88 17.90 1.87 -8.28
CA ARG A 88 19.35 1.98 -8.03
C ARG A 88 19.75 3.39 -7.61
N LEU A 89 18.84 4.10 -6.92
CA LEU A 89 19.11 5.44 -6.43
C LEU A 89 20.03 5.37 -5.20
N PRO A 90 21.22 5.97 -5.25
CA PRO A 90 22.05 6.06 -4.05
C PRO A 90 21.36 6.96 -3.03
N MET A 91 21.37 6.55 -1.76
CA MET A 91 20.85 7.35 -0.64
C MET A 91 22.04 7.81 0.19
N ASP A 92 22.54 8.97 -0.10
CA ASP A 92 23.74 9.57 0.51
C ASP A 92 23.50 11.03 0.93
N GLY A 93 24.56 11.71 1.34
CA GLY A 93 24.49 13.11 1.78
C GLY A 93 24.06 14.10 0.70
N GLU A 94 24.10 13.71 -0.57
CA GLU A 94 23.68 14.56 -1.70
C GLU A 94 22.23 14.31 -2.11
N THR A 95 21.83 13.07 -2.22
CA THR A 95 20.50 12.67 -2.69
C THR A 95 19.45 12.68 -1.59
N ALA A 96 19.81 12.27 -0.37
CA ALA A 96 18.86 12.17 0.75
C ALA A 96 18.12 13.49 1.07
N PRO A 97 18.78 14.69 1.12
CA PRO A 97 18.09 15.96 1.34
C PRO A 97 17.19 16.38 0.17
N ARG A 98 17.45 15.86 -1.02
CA ARG A 98 16.72 16.16 -2.25
C ARG A 98 15.69 15.08 -2.63
N THR A 99 15.46 14.09 -1.72
CA THR A 99 14.47 13.02 -1.90
C THR A 99 13.29 13.23 -0.95
N ALA A 100 12.11 13.42 -1.53
CA ALA A 100 10.84 13.48 -0.79
C ALA A 100 10.17 12.09 -0.70
N CYS A 101 9.31 11.89 0.32
CA CYS A 101 8.52 10.68 0.49
C CYS A 101 7.05 11.02 0.72
N LEU A 102 6.19 10.58 -0.21
CA LEU A 102 4.76 10.85 -0.23
C LEU A 102 3.98 9.54 -0.39
N ILE A 103 3.53 8.94 0.70
CA ILE A 103 2.73 7.71 0.68
C ILE A 103 1.37 7.98 1.30
N GLY A 104 0.32 7.90 0.50
CA GLY A 104 -1.06 8.08 0.96
C GLY A 104 -1.71 6.78 1.45
N SER A 105 -2.70 6.90 2.33
CA SER A 105 -3.52 5.78 2.79
C SER A 105 -4.94 6.27 3.02
N ALA A 106 -5.95 5.47 2.70
CA ALA A 106 -7.36 5.80 2.95
C ALA A 106 -7.84 5.26 4.30
N ILE A 107 -7.36 4.08 4.70
CA ILE A 107 -7.81 3.35 5.91
C ILE A 107 -6.58 2.93 6.71
N ASN A 108 -5.91 3.92 7.29
CA ASN A 108 -4.66 3.74 8.03
C ASN A 108 -4.88 3.27 9.48
N GLY A 109 -4.09 2.30 9.94
CA GLY A 109 -3.96 1.92 11.35
C GLY A 109 -5.21 1.31 12.02
N VAL A 110 -6.26 0.99 11.28
CA VAL A 110 -7.51 0.43 11.85
C VAL A 110 -7.27 -0.95 12.45
N ASP A 111 -6.37 -1.76 11.89
CA ASP A 111 -5.93 -3.04 12.42
C ASP A 111 -5.28 -2.90 13.80
N SER A 112 -4.37 -1.93 13.95
CA SER A 112 -3.73 -1.58 15.24
C SER A 112 -4.75 -1.09 16.27
N PHE A 113 -5.70 -0.23 15.85
CA PHE A 113 -6.77 0.24 16.72
C PHE A 113 -7.65 -0.91 17.20
N ARG A 114 -8.10 -1.76 16.28
CA ARG A 114 -8.89 -2.95 16.61
C ARG A 114 -8.17 -3.85 17.59
N THR A 115 -6.91 -4.17 17.34
CA THR A 115 -6.08 -5.01 18.20
C THR A 115 -5.94 -4.38 19.61
N ALA A 116 -5.71 -3.07 19.67
CA ALA A 116 -5.61 -2.36 20.95
C ALA A 116 -6.93 -2.39 21.72
N MET A 117 -8.08 -2.21 21.06
CA MET A 117 -9.40 -2.26 21.70
C MET A 117 -9.70 -3.64 22.27
N LEU A 118 -9.42 -4.71 21.53
CA LEU A 118 -9.60 -6.08 22.03
C LEU A 118 -8.69 -6.36 23.23
N ARG A 119 -7.42 -5.97 23.17
CA ARG A 119 -6.48 -6.10 24.30
C ARG A 119 -6.91 -5.29 25.52
N PHE A 120 -7.43 -4.08 25.31
CA PHE A 120 -7.96 -3.25 26.38
C PHE A 120 -9.15 -3.92 27.11
N GLN A 121 -10.10 -4.47 26.34
CA GLN A 121 -11.26 -5.17 26.89
C GLN A 121 -10.88 -6.42 27.68
N GLU A 122 -9.90 -7.19 27.18
CA GLU A 122 -9.48 -8.44 27.80
C GLU A 122 -8.53 -8.26 29.00
N LYS A 123 -7.58 -7.31 28.89
CA LYS A 123 -6.40 -7.24 29.78
C LYS A 123 -6.20 -5.87 30.44
N GLY A 124 -7.08 -4.91 30.16
CA GLY A 124 -7.04 -3.55 30.72
C GLY A 124 -6.01 -2.62 30.11
N ALA A 125 -6.01 -1.38 30.57
CA ALA A 125 -5.27 -0.26 29.95
C ALA A 125 -3.75 -0.45 29.86
N LEU A 126 -3.13 -1.13 30.83
CA LEU A 126 -1.68 -1.33 30.87
C LEU A 126 -1.14 -2.26 29.76
N LYS A 127 -2.02 -2.87 28.97
CA LYS A 127 -1.65 -3.75 27.85
C LYS A 127 -1.83 -3.09 26.48
N ILE A 128 -2.16 -1.81 26.43
CA ILE A 128 -2.17 -1.03 25.18
C ILE A 128 -0.72 -0.79 24.74
N SER A 129 -0.46 -1.00 23.45
CA SER A 129 0.86 -0.73 22.87
C SER A 129 1.22 0.76 22.95
N PRO A 130 2.45 1.12 23.32
CA PRO A 130 2.92 2.51 23.24
C PRO A 130 2.96 3.05 21.80
N TYR A 131 2.95 2.17 20.81
CA TYR A 131 2.91 2.52 19.39
C TYR A 131 1.50 2.73 18.83
N LEU A 132 0.44 2.56 19.65
CA LEU A 132 -0.93 2.72 19.17
C LEU A 132 -1.17 4.08 18.51
N LEU A 133 -0.85 5.17 19.20
CA LEU A 133 -1.11 6.51 18.67
C LEU A 133 -0.28 6.81 17.40
N PRO A 134 1.03 6.54 17.35
CA PRO A 134 1.77 6.61 16.09
C PRO A 134 1.13 5.80 14.97
N ASN A 135 0.70 4.56 15.23
CA ASN A 135 0.11 3.67 14.23
C ASN A 135 -1.23 4.17 13.64
N LEU A 136 -1.89 5.11 14.31
CA LEU A 136 -3.12 5.74 13.80
C LEU A 136 -2.86 6.98 12.96
N CYS A 137 -1.64 7.50 12.95
CA CYS A 137 -1.31 8.70 12.21
C CYS A 137 -1.23 8.42 10.70
N ALA A 138 -2.00 9.16 9.93
CA ALA A 138 -2.07 9.00 8.47
C ALA A 138 -0.74 9.24 7.76
N ASN A 139 0.18 10.00 8.37
CA ASN A 139 1.52 10.27 7.83
C ASN A 139 2.55 9.19 8.19
N LEU A 140 2.20 8.19 8.97
CA LEU A 140 3.16 7.19 9.44
C LEU A 140 3.83 6.41 8.29
N PRO A 141 3.16 6.02 7.20
CA PRO A 141 3.81 5.35 6.08
C PRO A 141 4.99 6.14 5.52
N SER A 142 4.76 7.42 5.20
CA SER A 142 5.82 8.30 4.70
C SER A 142 6.89 8.57 5.75
N GLY A 143 6.48 8.88 6.99
CA GLY A 143 7.40 9.18 8.09
C GLY A 143 8.30 8.00 8.42
N LYS A 144 7.74 6.79 8.45
CA LYS A 144 8.52 5.57 8.73
C LYS A 144 9.47 5.23 7.59
N ALA A 145 9.01 5.34 6.33
CA ALA A 145 9.87 5.18 5.17
C ALA A 145 11.01 6.20 5.17
N GLY A 146 10.72 7.49 5.44
CA GLY A 146 11.72 8.54 5.55
C GLY A 146 12.81 8.22 6.59
N MET A 147 12.40 7.84 7.80
CA MET A 147 13.33 7.50 8.88
C MET A 147 14.25 6.31 8.55
N LEU A 148 13.67 5.23 8.03
CA LEU A 148 14.39 3.95 7.87
C LEU A 148 15.19 3.89 6.56
N LEU A 149 14.78 4.64 5.56
CA LEU A 149 15.44 4.69 4.25
C LEU A 149 16.35 5.92 4.10
N GLY A 150 16.40 6.77 5.12
CA GLY A 150 17.36 7.88 5.21
C GLY A 150 16.98 9.13 4.43
N PHE A 151 15.70 9.33 4.08
CA PHE A 151 15.27 10.58 3.44
C PHE A 151 15.29 11.72 4.43
N THR A 152 15.87 12.86 4.04
CA THR A 152 15.91 14.08 4.84
C THR A 152 15.25 15.27 4.13
N GLY A 153 14.70 15.04 2.94
CA GLY A 153 13.83 15.97 2.22
C GLY A 153 12.39 15.99 2.77
N PRO A 154 11.43 16.59 2.06
CA PRO A 154 10.03 16.66 2.48
C PRO A 154 9.39 15.28 2.66
N VAL A 155 8.75 15.05 3.81
CA VAL A 155 8.07 13.78 4.14
C VAL A 155 6.68 14.06 4.67
N PHE A 156 5.64 13.66 3.92
CA PHE A 156 4.24 13.80 4.35
C PHE A 156 3.34 12.83 3.55
N SER A 157 2.11 12.64 4.04
CA SER A 157 1.14 11.75 3.39
C SER A 157 -0.07 12.55 2.91
N PRO A 158 -0.26 12.70 1.59
CA PRO A 158 -1.48 13.32 1.07
C PRO A 158 -2.69 12.42 1.33
N GLN A 159 -3.81 13.06 1.70
CA GLN A 159 -5.07 12.39 1.98
C GLN A 159 -6.13 12.79 0.96
N GLY A 160 -6.70 11.80 0.30
CA GLY A 160 -7.73 11.96 -0.72
C GLY A 160 -8.55 10.67 -0.86
N ALA A 161 -8.77 9.97 0.28
CA ALA A 161 -9.40 8.65 0.31
C ALA A 161 -8.75 7.71 -0.73
N CYS A 162 -9.54 7.02 -1.57
CA CYS A 162 -9.04 6.09 -2.59
C CYS A 162 -8.08 6.72 -3.61
N ALA A 163 -8.06 8.05 -3.75
CA ALA A 163 -7.19 8.77 -4.67
C ALA A 163 -5.83 9.16 -4.06
N SER A 164 -5.57 8.85 -2.78
CA SER A 164 -4.37 9.30 -2.06
C SER A 164 -3.06 8.94 -2.75
N GLY A 165 -2.95 7.73 -3.30
CA GLY A 165 -1.78 7.30 -4.07
C GLY A 165 -1.55 8.11 -5.35
N ASN A 166 -2.62 8.40 -6.11
CA ASN A 166 -2.54 9.25 -7.29
C ASN A 166 -2.20 10.70 -6.93
N HIS A 167 -2.76 11.23 -5.82
CA HIS A 167 -2.39 12.55 -5.32
C HIS A 167 -0.91 12.60 -4.94
N ALA A 168 -0.35 11.56 -4.32
CA ALA A 168 1.07 11.47 -3.99
C ALA A 168 1.95 11.60 -5.24
N ILE A 169 1.63 10.86 -6.31
CA ILE A 169 2.36 10.93 -7.58
C ILE A 169 2.25 12.33 -8.22
N GLY A 170 1.03 12.88 -8.27
CA GLY A 170 0.79 14.20 -8.87
C GLY A 170 1.49 15.34 -8.11
N ILE A 171 1.41 15.35 -6.77
CA ILE A 171 2.09 16.34 -5.92
C ILE A 171 3.60 16.16 -6.05
N GLY A 172 4.12 14.94 -5.95
CA GLY A 172 5.54 14.65 -6.08
C GLY A 172 6.11 15.09 -7.43
N SER A 173 5.37 14.85 -8.51
CA SER A 173 5.74 15.33 -9.86
C SER A 173 5.81 16.86 -9.93
N ARG A 174 4.90 17.58 -9.26
CA ARG A 174 4.96 19.05 -9.18
C ARG A 174 6.16 19.54 -8.37
N MET A 175 6.42 18.95 -7.20
CA MET A 175 7.56 19.30 -6.37
C MET A 175 8.89 19.19 -7.13
N ILE A 176 9.04 18.15 -7.98
CA ILE A 176 10.21 18.02 -8.86
C ILE A 176 10.24 19.15 -9.89
N ARG A 177 9.13 19.45 -10.56
CA ARG A 177 9.07 20.53 -11.58
C ARG A 177 9.33 21.90 -11.00
N ASP A 178 8.88 22.13 -9.76
CA ASP A 178 9.06 23.40 -9.03
C ASP A 178 10.46 23.52 -8.40
N GLY A 179 11.27 22.44 -8.42
CA GLY A 179 12.64 22.41 -7.91
C GLY A 179 12.76 22.20 -6.39
N ASP A 180 11.65 21.87 -5.72
CA ASP A 180 11.64 21.60 -4.27
C ASP A 180 12.46 20.34 -3.91
N CYS A 181 12.48 19.36 -4.80
CA CYS A 181 13.24 18.11 -4.67
C CYS A 181 13.65 17.57 -6.05
N ASP A 182 14.59 16.63 -6.07
CA ASP A 182 15.09 16.00 -7.28
C ASP A 182 14.48 14.60 -7.48
N PHE A 183 14.14 13.96 -6.37
CA PHE A 183 13.56 12.62 -6.33
C PHE A 183 12.35 12.57 -5.41
N VAL A 184 11.39 11.71 -5.73
CA VAL A 184 10.22 11.46 -4.87
C VAL A 184 9.87 9.98 -4.86
N LEU A 185 9.76 9.39 -3.66
CA LEU A 185 8.98 8.18 -3.49
C LEU A 185 7.52 8.56 -3.34
N ALA A 186 6.68 8.09 -4.26
CA ALA A 186 5.26 8.41 -4.27
C ALA A 186 4.40 7.18 -4.48
N GLY A 187 3.31 7.07 -3.73
CA GLY A 187 2.41 5.94 -3.88
C GLY A 187 1.32 5.87 -2.82
N GLY A 188 0.79 4.67 -2.61
CA GLY A 188 -0.25 4.44 -1.63
C GLY A 188 -0.23 3.04 -1.04
N VAL A 189 -0.86 2.90 0.13
CA VAL A 189 -0.98 1.64 0.85
C VAL A 189 -2.30 1.60 1.61
N ASP A 190 -2.97 0.45 1.59
CA ASP A 190 -4.08 0.14 2.49
C ASP A 190 -4.12 -1.35 2.83
N THR A 191 -4.51 -1.68 4.06
CA THR A 191 -4.67 -3.05 4.57
C THR A 191 -6.04 -3.24 5.23
N PRO A 192 -7.15 -3.10 4.47
CA PRO A 192 -8.51 -3.02 5.00
C PRO A 192 -9.19 -4.39 5.21
N ILE A 193 -8.46 -5.50 5.17
CA ILE A 193 -9.08 -6.84 5.29
C ILE A 193 -9.39 -7.14 6.76
N LEU A 194 -10.43 -6.47 7.25
CA LEU A 194 -10.98 -6.57 8.60
C LEU A 194 -12.50 -6.75 8.52
N PRO A 195 -13.11 -7.54 9.42
CA PRO A 195 -14.56 -7.76 9.40
C PRO A 195 -15.35 -6.45 9.46
N GLU A 196 -14.93 -5.52 10.32
CA GLU A 196 -15.60 -4.22 10.51
C GLU A 196 -15.60 -3.38 9.23
N ILE A 197 -14.50 -3.37 8.49
CA ILE A 197 -14.38 -2.64 7.23
C ILE A 197 -15.20 -3.31 6.13
N ILE A 198 -15.10 -4.64 6.01
CA ILE A 198 -15.85 -5.41 5.01
C ILE A 198 -17.36 -5.23 5.23
N HIS A 199 -17.82 -5.37 6.50
CA HIS A 199 -19.24 -5.17 6.83
C HIS A 199 -19.69 -3.71 6.68
N GLY A 200 -18.83 -2.74 6.99
CA GLY A 200 -19.11 -1.32 6.76
C GLY A 200 -19.44 -1.06 5.29
N PHE A 201 -18.59 -1.50 4.38
CA PHE A 201 -18.84 -1.38 2.93
C PHE A 201 -20.03 -2.23 2.44
N ALA A 202 -20.23 -3.43 3.01
CA ALA A 202 -21.38 -4.27 2.69
C ALA A 202 -22.70 -3.59 3.06
N ASN A 203 -22.78 -2.95 4.22
CA ASN A 203 -23.95 -2.23 4.69
C ASN A 203 -24.25 -0.98 3.83
N MET A 204 -23.25 -0.38 3.23
CA MET A 204 -23.40 0.67 2.23
C MET A 204 -23.88 0.16 0.86
N ASN A 205 -24.01 -1.15 0.67
CA ASN A 205 -24.26 -1.80 -0.63
C ASN A 205 -23.18 -1.46 -1.68
N ALA A 206 -21.94 -1.19 -1.24
CA ALA A 206 -20.86 -0.79 -2.12
C ALA A 206 -20.04 -1.99 -2.66
N THR A 207 -20.02 -3.11 -1.92
CA THR A 207 -19.27 -4.32 -2.27
C THR A 207 -20.14 -5.35 -2.98
N VAL A 208 -19.50 -6.17 -3.80
CA VAL A 208 -20.16 -7.28 -4.49
C VAL A 208 -20.73 -8.29 -3.48
N LYS A 209 -22.01 -8.64 -3.65
CA LYS A 209 -22.66 -9.75 -2.94
C LYS A 209 -22.50 -11.00 -3.79
N VAL A 210 -21.96 -12.06 -3.20
CA VAL A 210 -21.72 -13.35 -3.86
C VAL A 210 -22.73 -14.36 -3.32
N LEU A 211 -23.74 -14.69 -4.13
CA LEU A 211 -24.82 -15.58 -3.77
C LEU A 211 -24.73 -16.89 -4.56
N PRO A 212 -25.31 -18.00 -4.05
CA PRO A 212 -25.43 -19.24 -4.81
C PRO A 212 -26.05 -18.98 -6.19
N GLY A 213 -25.43 -19.50 -7.25
CA GLY A 213 -25.82 -19.27 -8.64
C GLY A 213 -25.14 -18.07 -9.32
N ASP A 214 -24.42 -17.22 -8.58
CA ASP A 214 -23.56 -16.19 -9.17
C ASP A 214 -22.26 -16.82 -9.71
N ARG A 215 -21.73 -16.28 -10.82
CA ARG A 215 -20.42 -16.71 -11.34
C ARG A 215 -19.30 -16.59 -10.30
N ALA A 216 -19.34 -15.52 -9.49
CA ALA A 216 -18.37 -15.28 -8.42
C ALA A 216 -18.50 -16.25 -7.24
N TYR A 217 -19.61 -16.98 -7.12
CA TYR A 217 -19.79 -18.02 -6.10
C TYR A 217 -18.94 -19.26 -6.40
N GLU A 218 -18.89 -19.63 -7.69
CA GLU A 218 -18.09 -20.75 -8.18
C GLU A 218 -16.62 -20.33 -8.37
N ASP A 219 -16.39 -19.11 -8.87
CA ASP A 219 -15.06 -18.57 -9.14
C ASP A 219 -14.96 -17.13 -8.64
N ALA A 220 -14.28 -16.92 -7.52
CA ALA A 220 -14.08 -15.61 -6.91
C ALA A 220 -13.39 -14.60 -7.84
N ALA A 221 -12.59 -15.07 -8.81
CA ALA A 221 -11.95 -14.22 -9.81
C ALA A 221 -12.96 -13.41 -10.65
N GLN A 222 -14.21 -13.89 -10.74
CA GLN A 222 -15.30 -13.23 -11.47
C GLN A 222 -16.02 -12.14 -10.65
N ALA A 223 -15.61 -11.86 -9.42
CA ALA A 223 -16.31 -10.93 -8.54
C ALA A 223 -16.17 -9.46 -8.99
N SER A 224 -14.97 -9.04 -9.38
CA SER A 224 -14.70 -7.66 -9.83
C SER A 224 -14.81 -7.57 -11.35
N ARG A 225 -15.77 -6.78 -11.83
CA ARG A 225 -16.06 -6.61 -13.25
C ARG A 225 -16.25 -5.12 -13.58
N PRO A 226 -15.20 -4.31 -13.52
CA PRO A 226 -15.29 -2.89 -13.81
C PRO A 226 -15.86 -2.64 -15.21
N PHE A 227 -16.73 -1.63 -15.33
CA PHE A 227 -17.40 -1.23 -16.56
C PHE A 227 -18.39 -2.23 -17.18
N SER A 228 -18.49 -3.46 -16.67
CA SER A 228 -19.49 -4.42 -17.12
C SER A 228 -20.92 -3.97 -16.78
N VAL A 229 -21.90 -4.31 -17.62
CA VAL A 229 -23.32 -3.97 -17.37
C VAL A 229 -23.90 -4.70 -16.16
N ASP A 230 -23.33 -5.86 -15.83
CA ASP A 230 -23.74 -6.70 -14.70
C ASP A 230 -22.83 -6.55 -13.47
N ARG A 231 -22.03 -5.48 -13.39
CA ARG A 231 -21.24 -5.16 -12.19
C ARG A 231 -22.12 -4.94 -10.97
N ARG A 232 -21.69 -5.41 -9.80
CA ARG A 232 -22.48 -5.35 -8.56
C ARG A 232 -21.77 -4.70 -7.38
N GLY A 233 -20.77 -3.88 -7.61
CA GLY A 233 -19.96 -3.25 -6.60
C GLY A 233 -18.47 -3.60 -6.74
N PHE A 234 -17.66 -3.14 -5.80
CA PHE A 234 -16.23 -3.43 -5.77
C PHE A 234 -15.90 -4.61 -4.84
N VAL A 235 -14.66 -5.07 -4.91
CA VAL A 235 -14.08 -6.08 -4.01
C VAL A 235 -13.09 -5.37 -3.09
N VAL A 236 -13.27 -5.49 -1.77
CA VAL A 236 -12.32 -4.95 -0.78
C VAL A 236 -10.99 -5.65 -0.94
N SER A 237 -9.92 -4.90 -1.14
CA SER A 237 -8.58 -5.45 -1.38
C SER A 237 -7.53 -4.68 -0.58
N GLU A 238 -6.47 -5.37 -0.22
CA GLU A 238 -5.29 -4.75 0.37
C GLU A 238 -4.18 -4.65 -0.66
N GLY A 239 -3.20 -3.83 -0.40
CA GLY A 239 -2.01 -3.71 -1.22
C GLY A 239 -1.25 -2.42 -0.99
N ALA A 240 -0.07 -2.36 -1.58
CA ALA A 240 0.74 -1.16 -1.68
C ALA A 240 1.39 -1.09 -3.06
N GLY A 241 1.57 0.14 -3.52
CA GLY A 241 2.31 0.42 -4.75
C GLY A 241 3.03 1.76 -4.64
N VAL A 242 4.30 1.78 -5.01
CA VAL A 242 5.18 2.94 -4.91
C VAL A 242 5.99 3.06 -6.19
N VAL A 243 6.17 4.29 -6.65
CA VAL A 243 7.09 4.65 -7.73
C VAL A 243 8.16 5.59 -7.19
N VAL A 244 9.37 5.51 -7.77
CA VAL A 244 10.43 6.50 -7.59
C VAL A 244 10.41 7.42 -8.79
N LEU A 245 10.15 8.71 -8.54
CA LEU A 245 10.16 9.76 -9.54
C LEU A 245 11.51 10.48 -9.51
N ALA A 246 12.00 10.93 -10.66
CA ALA A 246 13.23 11.70 -10.79
C ALA A 246 13.07 12.84 -11.80
N ALA A 247 13.79 13.94 -11.55
CA ALA A 247 14.01 14.98 -12.53
C ALA A 247 14.87 14.46 -13.70
N GLU A 248 14.60 14.93 -14.91
CA GLU A 248 15.31 14.48 -16.12
C GLU A 248 16.83 14.63 -16.02
N GLU A 249 17.30 15.75 -15.50
CA GLU A 249 18.74 16.03 -15.32
C GLU A 249 19.42 15.06 -14.34
N MET A 250 18.69 14.56 -13.35
CA MET A 250 19.22 13.61 -12.36
C MET A 250 19.41 12.24 -12.96
N ILE A 251 18.60 11.85 -13.96
CA ILE A 251 18.75 10.57 -14.67
C ILE A 251 20.12 10.52 -15.34
N ALA A 252 20.49 11.57 -16.07
CA ALA A 252 21.79 11.65 -16.71
C ALA A 252 22.94 11.73 -15.70
N ARG A 253 22.77 12.54 -14.64
CA ARG A 253 23.79 12.77 -13.60
C ARG A 253 24.18 11.50 -12.86
N TYR A 254 23.20 10.65 -12.50
CA TYR A 254 23.42 9.44 -11.73
C TYR A 254 23.39 8.15 -12.55
N GLY A 255 23.28 8.24 -13.87
CA GLY A 255 23.22 7.07 -14.76
C GLY A 255 21.99 6.18 -14.52
N LEU A 256 20.86 6.78 -14.13
CA LEU A 256 19.63 6.08 -13.80
C LEU A 256 18.87 5.69 -15.08
N GLN A 257 17.93 4.78 -14.95
CA GLN A 257 17.12 4.32 -16.10
C GLN A 257 15.70 4.90 -16.02
N ALA A 258 15.34 5.76 -16.96
CA ALA A 258 13.95 6.18 -17.18
C ALA A 258 13.10 4.99 -17.65
N ARG A 259 11.93 4.79 -17.04
CA ARG A 259 10.97 3.74 -17.39
C ARG A 259 9.72 4.29 -18.04
N ALA A 260 9.22 5.41 -17.55
CA ALA A 260 8.06 6.11 -18.09
C ALA A 260 8.15 7.60 -17.76
N GLU A 261 7.51 8.45 -18.57
CA GLU A 261 7.32 9.87 -18.27
C GLU A 261 5.98 10.08 -17.55
N VAL A 262 5.94 11.04 -16.61
CA VAL A 262 4.75 11.41 -15.82
C VAL A 262 4.19 12.74 -16.30
#